data_fc6595da669c4eba549a6e8baa596091
#
_entry.id   fc6595da669c4eba549a6e8baa596091
#
_cell.length_a   1.000
_cell.length_b   1.000
_cell.length_c   1.000
_cell.angle_alpha   90.00
_cell.angle_beta   90.00
_cell.angle_gamma   90.00
#
_symmetry.space_group_name_H-M   'P 1'
#
loop_
_entity.id
_entity.type
_entity.pdbx_description
1 polymer ?
#
loop_
_entity_poly.entity_id
_entity_poly.type
_entity_poly.pdbx_seq_one_letter_code
_entity_poly.pdbx_strand_id
1 'polypeptide(L)'
;MIYTDAELKEKIYEMLKDFETEVVEFKEANNNYSFKDIGKYFSALGNEANIRGKSEGWLIFGITNKGEFKGSDYRKSGNLQSLKKEITSGTNERLTFLDIYELTMEKCRIVVFQIPPAIPGIPTTWNGAAWSREHESLAPLPMNKVDLIRSQVGLDWSKEIVKEATLDDLDPEAVAYARKMFSQKQENRKQAKEILSGLSDIDVLNKAGICFKGQITRTALLLLGKKESAFYFDGFTPRITWTLYNADKTVKAYEHFDIPFLLAVDKVYAKIRNEKYRYIAEQQTLFPEEVQQYDADLVKEIINNCIAHSDYRRHGKINVEEFEDHLVFINEGSFIPETIEKALEPGYKPPYYRNAFLCNAMVNMYMIDTNSMGIPMIYNIQKARCFPLPSYDLDVVNRVSVTVYGKVLDKNYTRLLHSNGDLDLKTVFLLDQVQKRKTISKDDYKLLRKSGLVEGRYPALYVSYKIAEAVGDKAGYVRNKGLDEKILKELIISALKNGPLKKADIYEAVKHAFPDVLTEEKQYKKLSNLLQKMKKEGIIDVRGSAVRAEWFLV
;
A
#
# COMPACT_ATOMS: atom_id res chain seq x y z
N MET A 1 -0.56 12.67 -22.54
CA MET A 1 0.86 12.46 -22.90
C MET A 1 0.86 11.84 -24.27
N ILE A 2 1.61 12.37 -25.21
CA ILE A 2 1.73 11.82 -26.58
C ILE A 2 2.91 10.85 -26.55
N TYR A 3 2.65 9.59 -26.89
CA TYR A 3 3.69 8.54 -26.96
C TYR A 3 4.29 8.51 -28.35
N THR A 4 5.59 8.23 -28.44
CA THR A 4 6.24 7.83 -29.69
C THR A 4 5.87 6.39 -30.04
N ASP A 5 5.99 6.01 -31.31
CA ASP A 5 5.72 4.63 -31.76
C ASP A 5 6.54 3.59 -30.98
N ALA A 6 7.78 3.91 -30.63
CA ALA A 6 8.66 3.01 -29.89
C ALA A 6 8.18 2.80 -28.45
N GLU A 7 7.88 3.87 -27.74
CA GLU A 7 7.35 3.84 -26.37
C GLU A 7 6.01 3.10 -26.30
N LEU A 8 5.13 3.35 -27.27
CA LEU A 8 3.82 2.71 -27.30
C LEU A 8 3.91 1.20 -27.60
N LYS A 9 4.83 0.79 -28.46
CA LYS A 9 5.10 -0.64 -28.70
C LYS A 9 5.61 -1.35 -27.43
N GLU A 10 6.55 -0.75 -26.72
CA GLU A 10 7.05 -1.29 -25.45
C GLU A 10 5.92 -1.42 -24.41
N LYS A 11 5.11 -0.38 -24.29
CA LYS A 11 3.94 -0.36 -23.39
C LYS A 11 2.90 -1.44 -23.75
N ILE A 12 2.64 -1.68 -25.03
CA ILE A 12 1.73 -2.78 -25.46
C ILE A 12 2.32 -4.14 -25.10
N TYR A 13 3.62 -4.36 -25.28
CA TYR A 13 4.26 -5.60 -24.83
C TYR A 13 4.23 -5.79 -23.32
N GLU A 14 4.28 -4.71 -22.53
CA GLU A 14 4.10 -4.76 -21.08
C GLU A 14 2.65 -5.16 -20.72
N MET A 15 1.65 -4.52 -21.33
CA MET A 15 0.24 -4.84 -21.13
C MET A 15 -0.08 -6.31 -21.48
N LEU A 16 0.57 -6.85 -22.52
CA LEU A 16 0.42 -8.26 -22.90
C LEU A 16 1.00 -9.25 -21.90
N LYS A 17 1.93 -8.83 -21.01
CA LYS A 17 2.46 -9.71 -19.95
C LYS A 17 1.46 -9.90 -18.82
N ASP A 18 0.68 -8.85 -18.53
CA ASP A 18 -0.31 -8.85 -17.45
C ASP A 18 -1.71 -9.26 -17.94
N PHE A 19 -1.88 -9.47 -19.25
CA PHE A 19 -3.13 -9.72 -19.96
C PHE A 19 -4.18 -8.61 -19.75
N GLU A 20 -5.44 -8.91 -20.05
CA GLU A 20 -6.54 -7.96 -19.85
C GLU A 20 -6.67 -7.60 -18.38
N THR A 21 -6.58 -6.32 -18.10
CA THR A 21 -6.87 -5.73 -16.79
C THR A 21 -8.17 -4.91 -16.92
N GLU A 22 -8.68 -4.41 -15.82
CA GLU A 22 -9.90 -3.59 -15.88
C GLU A 22 -9.70 -2.26 -16.60
N VAL A 23 -8.44 -1.86 -16.88
CA VAL A 23 -8.10 -0.63 -17.62
C VAL A 23 -7.50 -0.89 -19.00
N VAL A 24 -7.37 -2.16 -19.41
CA VAL A 24 -6.84 -2.57 -20.72
C VAL A 24 -7.75 -3.60 -21.34
N GLU A 25 -8.13 -3.39 -22.59
CA GLU A 25 -8.95 -4.30 -23.38
C GLU A 25 -8.35 -4.57 -24.75
N PHE A 26 -8.25 -5.85 -25.13
CA PHE A 26 -7.82 -6.29 -26.44
C PHE A 26 -8.99 -6.79 -27.26
N LYS A 27 -9.08 -6.42 -28.54
CA LYS A 27 -10.11 -6.88 -29.48
C LYS A 27 -9.50 -7.14 -30.87
N GLU A 28 -9.93 -8.22 -31.51
CA GLU A 28 -9.56 -8.44 -32.92
C GLU A 28 -10.06 -7.30 -33.82
N ALA A 29 -11.31 -6.88 -33.63
CA ALA A 29 -11.96 -5.73 -34.26
C ALA A 29 -11.70 -5.60 -35.78
N ASN A 30 -12.43 -6.39 -36.56
CA ASN A 30 -12.50 -6.25 -38.01
C ASN A 30 -13.33 -5.01 -38.42
N ASN A 31 -13.52 -4.77 -39.72
CA ASN A 31 -14.15 -3.57 -40.30
C ASN A 31 -15.50 -3.17 -39.64
N ASN A 32 -16.29 -4.13 -39.15
CA ASN A 32 -17.67 -3.93 -38.67
C ASN A 32 -17.77 -3.77 -37.16
N TYR A 33 -16.69 -3.39 -36.44
CA TYR A 33 -16.79 -3.22 -34.99
C TYR A 33 -17.73 -2.05 -34.64
N SER A 34 -18.64 -2.29 -33.72
CA SER A 34 -19.70 -1.35 -33.36
C SER A 34 -19.15 -0.09 -32.65
N PHE A 35 -19.45 1.08 -33.21
CA PHE A 35 -19.14 2.36 -32.54
C PHE A 35 -19.84 2.50 -31.19
N LYS A 36 -21.05 1.90 -31.05
CA LYS A 36 -21.75 1.86 -29.76
C LYS A 36 -20.93 1.12 -28.68
N ASP A 37 -20.25 0.03 -29.07
CA ASP A 37 -19.44 -0.73 -28.14
C ASP A 37 -18.10 -0.02 -27.82
N ILE A 38 -17.51 0.69 -28.79
CA ILE A 38 -16.37 1.60 -28.50
C ILE A 38 -16.76 2.63 -27.43
N GLY A 39 -17.97 3.22 -27.53
CA GLY A 39 -18.46 4.18 -26.54
C GLY A 39 -18.67 3.56 -25.15
N LYS A 40 -19.18 2.32 -25.09
CA LYS A 40 -19.28 1.61 -23.80
C LYS A 40 -17.90 1.33 -23.19
N TYR A 41 -16.93 0.85 -24.00
CA TYR A 41 -15.56 0.66 -23.53
C TYR A 41 -14.89 1.97 -23.12
N PHE A 42 -15.15 3.07 -23.85
CA PHE A 42 -14.68 4.40 -23.45
C PHE A 42 -15.16 4.77 -22.04
N SER A 43 -16.46 4.60 -21.77
CA SER A 43 -17.04 4.83 -20.45
C SER A 43 -16.45 3.87 -19.40
N ALA A 44 -16.39 2.58 -19.69
CA ALA A 44 -15.94 1.55 -18.75
C ALA A 44 -14.47 1.73 -18.39
N LEU A 45 -13.58 1.82 -19.38
CA LEU A 45 -12.14 1.95 -19.16
C LEU A 45 -11.77 3.30 -18.52
N GLY A 46 -12.49 4.38 -18.86
CA GLY A 46 -12.32 5.68 -18.21
C GLY A 46 -12.77 5.66 -16.74
N ASN A 47 -13.88 5.02 -16.40
CA ASN A 47 -14.33 4.86 -15.02
C ASN A 47 -13.37 3.99 -14.21
N GLU A 48 -12.92 2.87 -14.76
CA GLU A 48 -11.95 1.99 -14.08
C GLU A 48 -10.59 2.67 -13.92
N ALA A 49 -10.12 3.44 -14.91
CA ALA A 49 -8.88 4.21 -14.80
C ALA A 49 -8.97 5.22 -13.64
N ASN A 50 -10.10 5.93 -13.52
CA ASN A 50 -10.32 6.85 -12.41
C ASN A 50 -10.34 6.13 -11.04
N ILE A 51 -11.12 5.04 -10.91
CA ILE A 51 -11.26 4.28 -9.64
C ILE A 51 -9.91 3.72 -9.19
N ARG A 52 -9.06 3.30 -10.13
CA ARG A 52 -7.74 2.71 -9.88
C ARG A 52 -6.60 3.72 -9.89
N GLY A 53 -6.91 5.02 -10.01
CA GLY A 53 -5.94 6.10 -10.05
C GLY A 53 -4.96 6.01 -11.22
N LYS A 54 -5.35 5.38 -12.32
CA LYS A 54 -4.54 5.32 -13.53
C LYS A 54 -4.73 6.58 -14.36
N SER A 55 -3.66 7.04 -15.00
CA SER A 55 -3.69 8.22 -15.86
C SER A 55 -4.47 8.00 -17.16
N GLU A 56 -4.74 6.74 -17.52
CA GLU A 56 -5.33 6.36 -18.82
C GLU A 56 -5.86 4.94 -18.82
N GLY A 57 -6.91 4.71 -19.63
CA GLY A 57 -7.38 3.40 -20.03
C GLY A 57 -7.03 3.11 -21.49
N TRP A 58 -7.00 1.84 -21.89
CA TRP A 58 -6.53 1.40 -23.20
C TRP A 58 -7.50 0.41 -23.86
N LEU A 59 -7.96 0.76 -25.07
CA LEU A 59 -8.67 -0.17 -25.94
C LEU A 59 -7.78 -0.42 -27.18
N ILE A 60 -7.43 -1.67 -27.42
CA ILE A 60 -6.43 -2.05 -28.44
C ILE A 60 -7.07 -3.01 -29.44
N PHE A 61 -7.07 -2.62 -30.71
CA PHE A 61 -7.61 -3.42 -31.80
C PHE A 61 -6.50 -4.10 -32.61
N GLY A 62 -6.76 -5.32 -33.05
CA GLY A 62 -5.85 -6.15 -33.82
C GLY A 62 -5.06 -7.17 -33.00
N ILE A 63 -5.36 -7.29 -31.72
CA ILE A 63 -4.80 -8.30 -30.81
C ILE A 63 -5.95 -9.09 -30.18
N THR A 64 -5.80 -10.40 -30.09
CA THR A 64 -6.81 -11.28 -29.45
C THR A 64 -6.65 -11.25 -27.92
N ASN A 65 -7.67 -11.71 -27.20
CA ASN A 65 -7.62 -11.91 -25.74
C ASN A 65 -6.50 -12.89 -25.29
N LYS A 66 -5.91 -13.65 -26.23
CA LYS A 66 -4.78 -14.54 -25.98
C LYS A 66 -3.43 -13.91 -26.31
N GLY A 67 -3.40 -12.63 -26.68
CA GLY A 67 -2.18 -11.91 -27.05
C GLY A 67 -1.68 -12.20 -28.47
N GLU A 68 -2.47 -12.82 -29.34
CA GLU A 68 -2.09 -13.09 -30.72
C GLU A 68 -2.34 -11.86 -31.60
N PHE A 69 -1.34 -11.46 -32.40
CA PHE A 69 -1.45 -10.37 -33.35
C PHE A 69 -2.18 -10.85 -34.61
N LYS A 70 -3.41 -10.37 -34.84
CA LYS A 70 -4.24 -10.67 -36.02
C LYS A 70 -4.35 -9.49 -36.98
N GLY A 71 -4.16 -8.28 -36.45
CA GLY A 71 -4.36 -7.04 -37.17
C GLY A 71 -5.84 -6.61 -37.18
N SER A 72 -6.07 -5.32 -37.38
CA SER A 72 -7.41 -4.74 -37.47
C SER A 72 -7.58 -3.96 -38.77
N ASP A 73 -8.68 -4.20 -39.49
CA ASP A 73 -9.10 -3.42 -40.65
C ASP A 73 -10.11 -2.30 -40.29
N TYR A 74 -10.33 -2.08 -38.99
CA TYR A 74 -11.23 -1.04 -38.51
C TYR A 74 -10.83 0.34 -39.07
N ARG A 75 -11.75 0.94 -39.86
CA ARG A 75 -11.54 2.23 -40.55
C ARG A 75 -10.21 2.35 -41.30
N LYS A 76 -9.71 1.31 -41.91
CA LYS A 76 -8.42 1.28 -42.64
C LYS A 76 -8.31 2.33 -43.74
N SER A 77 -9.42 2.61 -44.42
CA SER A 77 -9.54 3.65 -45.46
C SER A 77 -10.17 4.95 -44.98
N GLY A 78 -10.44 5.08 -43.65
CA GLY A 78 -11.14 6.19 -43.05
C GLY A 78 -10.25 7.04 -42.13
N ASN A 79 -10.77 8.18 -41.71
CA ASN A 79 -10.10 9.03 -40.75
C ASN A 79 -10.35 8.55 -39.31
N LEU A 80 -9.36 7.91 -38.67
CA LEU A 80 -9.43 7.49 -37.27
C LEU A 80 -9.58 8.67 -36.30
N GLN A 81 -8.96 9.81 -36.61
CA GLN A 81 -9.01 10.98 -35.74
C GLN A 81 -10.42 11.62 -35.67
N SER A 82 -11.29 11.35 -36.67
CA SER A 82 -12.70 11.79 -36.60
C SER A 82 -13.46 11.20 -35.42
N LEU A 83 -13.03 10.01 -34.93
CA LEU A 83 -13.60 9.36 -33.75
C LEU A 83 -13.48 10.23 -32.50
N LYS A 84 -12.44 11.07 -32.39
CA LYS A 84 -12.32 12.01 -31.27
C LYS A 84 -13.50 12.98 -31.21
N LYS A 85 -14.01 13.41 -32.35
CA LYS A 85 -15.20 14.28 -32.44
C LYS A 85 -16.49 13.47 -32.28
N GLU A 86 -16.54 12.29 -32.85
CA GLU A 86 -17.74 11.43 -32.82
C GLU A 86 -18.07 10.98 -31.39
N ILE A 87 -17.06 10.58 -30.59
CA ILE A 87 -17.26 10.07 -29.23
C ILE A 87 -17.81 11.15 -28.29
N THR A 88 -17.50 12.43 -28.52
CA THR A 88 -17.99 13.53 -27.67
C THR A 88 -19.50 13.70 -27.70
N SER A 89 -20.19 13.21 -28.76
CA SER A 89 -21.63 13.31 -28.87
C SER A 89 -22.39 12.38 -27.93
N GLY A 90 -21.78 11.28 -27.51
CA GLY A 90 -22.38 10.29 -26.62
C GLY A 90 -21.83 10.31 -25.20
N THR A 91 -20.72 11.03 -24.95
CA THR A 91 -20.14 11.15 -23.61
C THR A 91 -20.66 12.39 -22.87
N ASN A 92 -20.83 12.26 -21.54
CA ASN A 92 -21.04 13.44 -20.71
C ASN A 92 -19.75 14.29 -20.68
N GLU A 93 -19.87 15.56 -20.28
CA GLU A 93 -18.75 16.53 -20.25
C GLU A 93 -17.98 16.64 -21.58
N ARG A 94 -18.53 16.09 -22.68
CA ARG A 94 -17.92 16.07 -24.01
C ARG A 94 -16.50 15.48 -24.02
N LEU A 95 -16.26 14.46 -23.20
CA LEU A 95 -14.99 13.76 -23.12
C LEU A 95 -14.64 13.09 -24.47
N THR A 96 -13.36 13.09 -24.79
CA THR A 96 -12.81 12.48 -26.00
C THR A 96 -11.55 11.67 -25.70
N PHE A 97 -11.09 10.87 -26.67
CA PHE A 97 -9.81 10.15 -26.55
C PHE A 97 -8.66 11.13 -26.34
N LEU A 98 -7.72 10.78 -25.46
CA LEU A 98 -6.46 11.50 -25.33
C LEU A 98 -5.70 11.45 -26.66
N ASP A 99 -5.58 10.24 -27.21
CA ASP A 99 -5.13 10.06 -28.59
C ASP A 99 -5.62 8.73 -29.19
N ILE A 100 -5.45 8.60 -30.53
CA ILE A 100 -5.71 7.39 -31.28
C ILE A 100 -4.49 7.14 -32.17
N TYR A 101 -3.83 6.01 -31.95
CA TYR A 101 -2.60 5.66 -32.67
C TYR A 101 -2.86 4.52 -33.64
N GLU A 102 -2.09 4.50 -34.71
CA GLU A 102 -2.03 3.42 -35.66
C GLU A 102 -0.60 2.94 -35.78
N LEU A 103 -0.34 1.67 -35.44
CA LEU A 103 0.98 1.07 -35.39
C LEU A 103 1.06 -0.18 -36.24
N THR A 104 2.28 -0.53 -36.64
CA THR A 104 2.58 -1.85 -37.22
C THR A 104 3.40 -2.65 -36.20
N MET A 105 2.84 -3.79 -35.72
CA MET A 105 3.50 -4.73 -34.82
C MET A 105 3.33 -6.15 -35.38
N GLU A 106 4.40 -6.97 -35.37
CA GLU A 106 4.40 -8.34 -35.92
C GLU A 106 3.76 -8.43 -37.33
N LYS A 107 4.03 -7.42 -38.17
CA LYS A 107 3.47 -7.23 -39.54
C LYS A 107 1.95 -7.01 -39.57
N CYS A 108 1.32 -6.81 -38.43
CA CYS A 108 -0.11 -6.56 -38.28
C CYS A 108 -0.38 -5.08 -37.97
N ARG A 109 -1.47 -4.55 -38.50
CA ARG A 109 -1.97 -3.21 -38.18
C ARG A 109 -2.68 -3.23 -36.84
N ILE A 110 -2.23 -2.41 -35.88
CA ILE A 110 -2.81 -2.27 -34.55
C ILE A 110 -3.34 -0.84 -34.39
N VAL A 111 -4.57 -0.71 -33.90
CA VAL A 111 -5.17 0.59 -33.57
C VAL A 111 -5.33 0.70 -32.07
N VAL A 112 -4.81 1.77 -31.48
CA VAL A 112 -4.75 1.97 -30.03
C VAL A 112 -5.53 3.22 -29.66
N PHE A 113 -6.52 3.07 -28.79
CA PHE A 113 -7.30 4.17 -28.23
C PHE A 113 -6.82 4.47 -26.83
N GLN A 114 -6.27 5.64 -26.61
CA GLN A 114 -5.89 6.16 -25.30
C GLN A 114 -7.08 6.93 -24.70
N ILE A 115 -7.62 6.41 -23.63
CA ILE A 115 -8.86 6.89 -22.99
C ILE A 115 -8.52 7.65 -21.71
N PRO A 116 -9.04 8.88 -21.49
CA PRO A 116 -8.83 9.60 -20.25
C PRO A 116 -9.56 8.91 -19.09
N PRO A 117 -9.06 9.03 -17.86
CA PRO A 117 -9.84 8.65 -16.69
C PRO A 117 -11.10 9.53 -16.58
N ALA A 118 -12.14 9.00 -15.97
CA ALA A 118 -13.30 9.81 -15.62
C ALA A 118 -12.88 11.01 -14.77
N ILE A 119 -13.56 12.14 -14.96
CA ILE A 119 -13.31 13.34 -14.17
C ILE A 119 -13.63 13.03 -12.71
N PRO A 120 -12.75 13.39 -11.75
CA PRO A 120 -13.07 13.21 -10.34
C PRO A 120 -14.46 13.77 -9.99
N GLY A 121 -15.28 12.97 -9.32
CA GLY A 121 -16.67 13.31 -8.98
C GLY A 121 -17.72 13.00 -10.05
N ILE A 122 -17.32 12.80 -11.29
CA ILE A 122 -18.26 12.65 -12.43
C ILE A 122 -17.98 11.33 -13.17
N PRO A 123 -18.76 10.27 -12.94
CA PRO A 123 -18.63 9.06 -13.75
C PRO A 123 -18.80 9.37 -15.23
N THR A 124 -17.91 8.85 -16.06
CA THR A 124 -18.06 8.93 -17.52
C THR A 124 -19.23 8.07 -17.98
N THR A 125 -20.15 8.66 -18.76
CA THR A 125 -21.27 7.94 -19.34
C THR A 125 -21.16 7.85 -20.86
N TRP A 126 -21.79 6.82 -21.43
CA TRP A 126 -22.05 6.69 -22.85
C TRP A 126 -23.56 6.63 -23.10
N ASN A 127 -24.10 7.58 -23.84
CA ASN A 127 -25.54 7.73 -24.09
C ASN A 127 -26.37 7.69 -22.80
N GLY A 128 -25.89 8.40 -21.74
CA GLY A 128 -26.55 8.52 -20.45
C GLY A 128 -26.35 7.32 -19.49
N ALA A 129 -25.71 6.23 -19.91
CA ALA A 129 -25.42 5.09 -19.05
C ALA A 129 -23.92 5.03 -18.71
N ALA A 130 -23.57 4.87 -17.43
CA ALA A 130 -22.20 4.63 -16.98
C ALA A 130 -21.88 3.13 -17.04
N TRP A 131 -20.71 2.80 -17.54
CA TRP A 131 -20.25 1.42 -17.75
C TRP A 131 -19.01 1.13 -16.90
N SER A 132 -18.80 -0.14 -16.62
CA SER A 132 -17.68 -0.72 -15.87
C SER A 132 -17.23 -2.01 -16.53
N ARG A 133 -16.05 -2.48 -16.16
CA ARG A 133 -15.62 -3.85 -16.46
C ARG A 133 -15.80 -4.72 -15.22
N GLU A 134 -16.38 -5.90 -15.41
CA GLU A 134 -16.40 -6.98 -14.44
C GLU A 134 -15.67 -8.17 -15.05
N HIS A 135 -14.40 -8.35 -14.67
CA HIS A 135 -13.47 -9.24 -15.32
C HIS A 135 -13.36 -8.95 -16.83
N GLU A 136 -13.78 -9.87 -17.69
CA GLU A 136 -13.72 -9.75 -19.16
C GLU A 136 -15.00 -9.15 -19.79
N SER A 137 -16.00 -8.78 -19.00
CA SER A 137 -17.31 -8.35 -19.49
C SER A 137 -17.61 -6.88 -19.22
N LEU A 138 -18.33 -6.24 -20.16
CA LEU A 138 -18.93 -4.92 -19.94
C LEU A 138 -20.20 -5.07 -19.09
N ALA A 139 -20.30 -4.30 -18.02
CA ALA A 139 -21.46 -4.22 -17.15
C ALA A 139 -21.84 -2.75 -16.87
N PRO A 140 -23.09 -2.46 -16.49
CA PRO A 140 -23.42 -1.15 -15.93
C PRO A 140 -22.57 -0.86 -14.71
N LEU A 141 -22.11 0.38 -14.55
CA LEU A 141 -21.29 0.79 -13.41
C LEU A 141 -22.09 0.63 -12.10
N PRO A 142 -21.68 -0.26 -11.17
CA PRO A 142 -22.43 -0.51 -9.95
C PRO A 142 -22.38 0.70 -9.01
N MET A 143 -23.39 0.87 -8.15
CA MET A 143 -23.56 2.04 -7.30
C MET A 143 -22.37 2.30 -6.37
N ASN A 144 -21.74 1.25 -5.83
CA ASN A 144 -20.53 1.39 -5.01
C ASN A 144 -19.38 2.04 -5.78
N LYS A 145 -19.19 1.72 -7.07
CA LYS A 145 -18.19 2.35 -7.94
C LYS A 145 -18.60 3.78 -8.33
N VAL A 146 -19.89 4.03 -8.55
CA VAL A 146 -20.41 5.41 -8.72
C VAL A 146 -20.08 6.25 -7.51
N ASP A 147 -20.31 5.75 -6.30
CA ASP A 147 -20.01 6.44 -5.05
C ASP A 147 -18.51 6.67 -4.86
N LEU A 148 -17.66 5.73 -5.30
CA LEU A 148 -16.21 5.92 -5.30
C LEU A 148 -15.78 7.12 -6.15
N ILE A 149 -16.29 7.24 -7.39
CA ILE A 149 -15.98 8.37 -8.27
C ILE A 149 -16.57 9.66 -7.68
N ARG A 150 -17.82 9.67 -7.25
CA ARG A 150 -18.50 10.85 -6.70
C ARG A 150 -17.83 11.38 -5.43
N SER A 151 -17.32 10.48 -4.60
CA SER A 151 -16.64 10.87 -3.36
C SER A 151 -15.31 11.59 -3.57
N GLN A 152 -14.74 11.56 -4.77
CA GLN A 152 -13.47 12.23 -5.09
C GLN A 152 -13.60 13.75 -5.16
N VAL A 153 -14.80 14.29 -5.45
CA VAL A 153 -15.10 15.73 -5.55
C VAL A 153 -16.33 16.06 -4.70
N GLY A 154 -16.52 15.35 -3.61
CA GLY A 154 -17.50 15.75 -2.62
C GLY A 154 -17.07 17.06 -1.96
N LEU A 155 -18.02 17.93 -1.65
CA LEU A 155 -17.82 19.03 -0.71
C LEU A 155 -17.03 18.49 0.48
N ASP A 156 -15.94 19.15 0.82
CA ASP A 156 -15.11 18.77 1.97
C ASP A 156 -16.02 18.68 3.22
N TRP A 157 -16.33 17.44 3.60
CA TRP A 157 -17.23 17.14 4.71
C TRP A 157 -16.79 17.85 6.00
N SER A 158 -15.50 17.98 6.20
CA SER A 158 -14.92 18.55 7.41
C SER A 158 -15.16 20.08 7.51
N LYS A 159 -15.42 20.74 6.38
CA LYS A 159 -15.69 22.18 6.30
C LYS A 159 -17.16 22.53 6.59
N GLU A 160 -18.05 21.54 6.64
CA GLU A 160 -19.48 21.77 6.79
C GLU A 160 -19.79 22.48 8.12
N ILE A 161 -20.66 23.48 8.05
CA ILE A 161 -21.10 24.27 9.20
C ILE A 161 -22.23 23.54 9.89
N VAL A 162 -22.11 23.35 11.20
CA VAL A 162 -23.16 22.79 12.07
C VAL A 162 -23.91 23.96 12.70
N LYS A 163 -25.06 24.30 12.12
CA LYS A 163 -25.79 25.54 12.43
C LYS A 163 -26.24 25.67 13.87
N GLU A 164 -26.58 24.53 14.50
CA GLU A 164 -27.08 24.45 15.87
C GLU A 164 -25.95 24.44 16.91
N ALA A 165 -24.72 24.18 16.49
CA ALA A 165 -23.56 24.12 17.39
C ALA A 165 -23.03 25.51 17.73
N THR A 166 -22.60 25.67 18.97
CA THR A 166 -22.07 26.89 19.56
C THR A 166 -20.70 26.66 20.20
N LEU A 167 -20.06 27.70 20.75
CA LEU A 167 -18.83 27.52 21.53
C LEU A 167 -19.03 26.66 22.78
N ASP A 168 -20.24 26.62 23.34
CA ASP A 168 -20.55 25.79 24.50
C ASP A 168 -20.50 24.30 24.19
N ASP A 169 -20.55 23.90 22.94
CA ASP A 169 -20.40 22.52 22.48
C ASP A 169 -18.92 22.09 22.37
N LEU A 170 -17.99 23.03 22.52
CA LEU A 170 -16.56 22.74 22.51
C LEU A 170 -16.03 22.52 23.92
N ASP A 171 -15.05 21.63 24.04
CA ASP A 171 -14.34 21.33 25.28
C ASP A 171 -13.38 22.48 25.64
N PRO A 172 -13.51 23.12 26.81
CA PRO A 172 -12.70 24.26 27.19
C PRO A 172 -11.20 23.97 27.26
N GLU A 173 -10.81 22.75 27.67
CA GLU A 173 -9.40 22.32 27.71
C GLU A 173 -8.84 22.21 26.29
N ALA A 174 -9.61 21.59 25.39
CA ALA A 174 -9.23 21.46 23.99
C ALA A 174 -9.11 22.85 23.29
N VAL A 175 -10.03 23.77 23.59
CA VAL A 175 -9.98 25.16 23.07
C VAL A 175 -8.73 25.89 23.58
N ALA A 176 -8.45 25.80 24.88
CA ALA A 176 -7.25 26.41 25.47
C ALA A 176 -5.96 25.80 24.87
N TYR A 177 -5.94 24.49 24.67
CA TYR A 177 -4.80 23.81 24.04
C TYR A 177 -4.63 24.23 22.58
N ALA A 178 -5.71 24.31 21.80
CA ALA A 178 -5.68 24.77 20.41
C ALA A 178 -5.14 26.20 20.33
N ARG A 179 -5.59 27.11 21.21
CA ARG A 179 -5.09 28.48 21.31
C ARG A 179 -3.58 28.52 21.58
N LYS A 180 -3.09 27.70 22.51
CA LYS A 180 -1.66 27.56 22.83
C LYS A 180 -0.86 27.11 21.60
N MET A 181 -1.29 26.02 20.95
CA MET A 181 -0.60 25.45 19.79
C MET A 181 -0.54 26.44 18.61
N PHE A 182 -1.66 27.08 18.30
CA PHE A 182 -1.72 28.11 17.26
C PHE A 182 -0.83 29.31 17.56
N SER A 183 -0.78 29.75 18.81
CA SER A 183 0.09 30.85 19.24
C SER A 183 1.57 30.51 19.09
N GLN A 184 1.98 29.29 19.44
CA GLN A 184 3.33 28.81 19.24
C GLN A 184 3.75 28.81 17.77
N LYS A 185 2.85 28.41 16.87
CA LYS A 185 3.11 28.43 15.42
C LYS A 185 3.36 29.85 14.87
N GLN A 186 2.83 30.86 15.53
CA GLN A 186 3.00 32.26 15.13
C GLN A 186 4.19 32.96 15.85
N GLU A 187 4.93 32.26 16.73
CA GLU A 187 6.01 32.87 17.55
C GLU A 187 7.14 33.50 16.73
N ASN A 188 7.39 33.04 15.51
CA ASN A 188 8.34 33.65 14.58
C ASN A 188 7.91 35.05 14.06
N ARG A 189 6.67 35.49 14.37
CA ARG A 189 6.13 36.80 14.04
C ARG A 189 5.91 37.60 15.34
N LYS A 190 6.94 38.37 15.77
CA LYS A 190 6.96 39.09 17.06
C LYS A 190 5.68 39.87 17.43
N GLN A 191 4.95 40.38 16.45
CA GLN A 191 3.68 41.08 16.67
C GLN A 191 2.45 40.16 16.81
N ALA A 192 2.55 38.90 16.41
CA ALA A 192 1.40 37.99 16.39
C ALA A 192 0.95 37.58 17.79
N LYS A 193 1.90 37.47 18.75
CA LYS A 193 1.61 37.03 20.13
C LYS A 193 0.75 38.05 20.88
N GLU A 194 1.05 39.35 20.74
CA GLU A 194 0.28 40.43 21.35
C GLU A 194 -1.12 40.53 20.73
N ILE A 195 -1.23 40.41 19.40
CA ILE A 195 -2.51 40.42 18.70
C ILE A 195 -3.37 39.23 19.14
N LEU A 196 -2.82 38.04 19.24
CA LEU A 196 -3.56 36.81 19.61
C LEU A 196 -4.02 36.84 21.07
N SER A 197 -3.30 37.51 21.98
CA SER A 197 -3.70 37.63 23.39
C SER A 197 -4.96 38.42 23.60
N GLY A 198 -5.25 39.41 22.72
CA GLY A 198 -6.45 40.25 22.76
C GLY A 198 -7.68 39.72 22.01
N LEU A 199 -7.53 38.57 21.31
CA LEU A 199 -8.64 38.01 20.53
C LEU A 199 -9.52 37.07 21.37
N SER A 200 -10.82 37.05 21.05
CA SER A 200 -11.74 36.03 21.58
C SER A 200 -11.35 34.60 21.09
N ASP A 201 -11.84 33.55 21.76
CA ASP A 201 -11.57 32.19 21.35
C ASP A 201 -12.09 31.91 19.93
N ILE A 202 -13.30 32.37 19.60
CA ILE A 202 -13.86 32.17 18.27
C ILE A 202 -13.02 32.86 17.18
N ASP A 203 -12.42 34.03 17.46
CA ASP A 203 -11.55 34.72 16.51
C ASP A 203 -10.23 33.94 16.30
N VAL A 204 -9.67 33.37 17.37
CA VAL A 204 -8.49 32.52 17.28
C VAL A 204 -8.80 31.26 16.48
N LEU A 205 -9.91 30.58 16.75
CA LEU A 205 -10.35 29.38 16.03
C LEU A 205 -10.64 29.67 14.53
N ASN A 206 -11.20 30.86 14.21
CA ASN A 206 -11.34 31.28 12.82
C ASN A 206 -9.98 31.44 12.13
N LYS A 207 -9.01 32.10 12.79
CA LYS A 207 -7.66 32.30 12.24
C LYS A 207 -6.89 30.98 12.13
N ALA A 208 -7.15 30.04 13.02
CA ALA A 208 -6.60 28.70 12.98
C ALA A 208 -7.22 27.81 11.89
N GLY A 209 -8.29 28.26 11.22
CA GLY A 209 -8.99 27.48 10.20
C GLY A 209 -9.82 26.32 10.79
N ILE A 210 -10.24 26.44 12.04
CA ILE A 210 -11.07 25.44 12.73
C ILE A 210 -12.55 25.82 12.63
N CYS A 211 -12.87 27.10 12.79
CA CYS A 211 -14.19 27.70 12.59
C CYS A 211 -14.21 28.54 11.31
N PHE A 212 -15.39 28.86 10.84
CA PHE A 212 -15.57 29.73 9.66
C PHE A 212 -16.59 30.85 9.94
N LYS A 213 -16.14 32.10 9.88
CA LYS A 213 -16.96 33.30 10.15
C LYS A 213 -17.75 33.24 11.48
N GLY A 214 -17.10 32.73 12.51
CA GLY A 214 -17.71 32.59 13.83
C GLY A 214 -18.64 31.38 13.98
N GLN A 215 -18.76 30.55 12.96
CA GLN A 215 -19.64 29.37 12.97
C GLN A 215 -18.82 28.09 13.22
N ILE A 216 -19.41 27.18 13.98
CA ILE A 216 -18.81 25.89 14.30
C ILE A 216 -18.87 24.98 13.07
N THR A 217 -17.74 24.38 12.72
CA THR A 217 -17.61 23.41 11.62
C THR A 217 -17.54 21.99 12.16
N ARG A 218 -17.70 20.99 11.29
CA ARG A 218 -17.44 19.58 11.67
C ARG A 218 -16.00 19.38 12.12
N THR A 219 -15.02 20.10 11.56
CA THR A 219 -13.63 20.14 12.06
C THR A 219 -13.54 20.62 13.50
N ALA A 220 -14.27 21.69 13.87
CA ALA A 220 -14.27 22.18 15.24
C ALA A 220 -14.82 21.12 16.22
N LEU A 221 -15.89 20.46 15.86
CA LEU A 221 -16.45 19.39 16.68
C LEU A 221 -15.54 18.15 16.77
N LEU A 222 -14.88 17.74 15.68
CA LEU A 222 -13.93 16.62 15.71
C LEU A 222 -12.73 16.90 16.60
N LEU A 223 -12.13 18.07 16.44
CA LEU A 223 -10.87 18.40 17.14
C LEU A 223 -11.12 18.88 18.58
N LEU A 224 -12.20 19.62 18.80
CA LEU A 224 -12.42 20.36 20.06
C LEU A 224 -13.77 20.06 20.73
N GLY A 225 -14.68 19.32 20.10
CA GLY A 225 -16.05 19.08 20.62
C GLY A 225 -16.05 18.31 21.93
N LYS A 226 -16.96 18.63 22.82
CA LYS A 226 -17.28 17.80 23.98
C LYS A 226 -17.77 16.42 23.54
N LYS A 227 -17.70 15.43 24.41
CA LYS A 227 -18.19 14.08 24.09
C LYS A 227 -19.66 14.07 23.65
N GLU A 228 -20.50 14.87 24.29
CA GLU A 228 -21.93 14.99 23.99
C GLU A 228 -22.17 15.60 22.59
N SER A 229 -21.26 16.41 22.10
CA SER A 229 -21.34 17.01 20.77
C SER A 229 -21.20 16.01 19.62
N ALA A 230 -20.89 14.73 19.94
CA ALA A 230 -21.00 13.63 18.99
C ALA A 230 -22.42 13.47 18.42
N PHE A 231 -23.44 13.99 19.08
CA PHE A 231 -24.82 14.07 18.59
C PHE A 231 -24.95 14.73 17.20
N TYR A 232 -24.10 15.70 16.91
CA TYR A 232 -24.10 16.42 15.62
C TYR A 232 -23.52 15.62 14.43
N PHE A 233 -23.10 14.39 14.63
CA PHE A 233 -22.53 13.55 13.58
C PHE A 233 -23.50 12.51 13.00
N ASP A 234 -24.78 12.84 12.88
CA ASP A 234 -25.78 12.07 12.13
C ASP A 234 -25.82 10.57 12.45
N GLY A 235 -25.79 10.23 13.76
CA GLY A 235 -25.99 8.85 14.22
C GLY A 235 -24.72 8.00 14.33
N PHE A 236 -23.53 8.57 14.10
CA PHE A 236 -22.29 7.88 14.46
C PHE A 236 -21.49 8.69 15.49
N THR A 237 -20.66 8.01 16.25
CA THR A 237 -19.78 8.66 17.23
C THR A 237 -18.34 8.56 16.73
N PRO A 238 -17.71 9.70 16.31
CA PRO A 238 -16.31 9.71 15.96
C PRO A 238 -15.47 9.32 17.16
N ARG A 239 -14.62 8.29 17.01
CA ARG A 239 -13.77 7.79 18.08
C ARG A 239 -12.56 7.05 17.57
N ILE A 240 -11.55 6.97 18.42
CA ILE A 240 -10.41 6.07 18.25
C ILE A 240 -10.61 4.92 19.23
N THR A 241 -10.55 3.68 18.78
CA THR A 241 -10.64 2.50 19.62
C THR A 241 -9.27 1.86 19.70
N TRP A 242 -8.70 1.80 20.91
CA TRP A 242 -7.53 0.98 21.17
C TRP A 242 -7.97 -0.40 21.66
N THR A 243 -7.35 -1.45 21.12
CA THR A 243 -7.62 -2.84 21.49
C THR A 243 -6.30 -3.59 21.67
N LEU A 244 -6.14 -4.22 22.83
CA LEU A 244 -5.01 -5.08 23.14
C LEU A 244 -5.39 -6.53 22.92
N TYR A 245 -4.58 -7.27 22.18
CA TYR A 245 -4.77 -8.69 21.92
C TYR A 245 -3.79 -9.57 22.70
N ASN A 246 -4.25 -10.76 23.08
CA ASN A 246 -3.41 -11.85 23.55
C ASN A 246 -2.67 -12.53 22.37
N ALA A 247 -1.71 -13.40 22.68
CA ALA A 247 -0.98 -14.18 21.67
C ALA A 247 -1.90 -15.09 20.81
N ASP A 248 -3.02 -15.55 21.38
CA ASP A 248 -4.06 -16.32 20.68
C ASP A 248 -5.06 -15.47 19.88
N LYS A 249 -4.79 -14.17 19.76
CA LYS A 249 -5.64 -13.17 19.09
C LYS A 249 -7.01 -12.93 19.76
N THR A 250 -7.20 -13.34 21.00
CA THR A 250 -8.36 -12.93 21.78
C THR A 250 -8.16 -11.53 22.35
N VAL A 251 -9.25 -10.78 22.50
CA VAL A 251 -9.20 -9.42 23.07
C VAL A 251 -8.87 -9.50 24.56
N LYS A 252 -7.81 -8.84 25.00
CA LYS A 252 -7.39 -8.73 26.40
C LYS A 252 -7.97 -7.49 27.06
N ALA A 253 -7.97 -6.36 26.35
CA ALA A 253 -8.50 -5.09 26.82
C ALA A 253 -8.87 -4.21 25.65
N TYR A 254 -9.75 -3.25 25.86
CA TYR A 254 -10.03 -2.20 24.88
C TYR A 254 -10.45 -0.91 25.58
N GLU A 255 -10.29 0.22 24.89
CA GLU A 255 -10.74 1.52 25.35
C GLU A 255 -11.15 2.39 24.17
N HIS A 256 -12.19 3.19 24.37
CA HIS A 256 -12.68 4.14 23.38
C HIS A 256 -12.28 5.55 23.77
N PHE A 257 -11.67 6.26 22.83
CA PHE A 257 -11.31 7.66 22.94
C PHE A 257 -12.22 8.46 22.02
N ASP A 258 -13.23 9.08 22.60
CA ASP A 258 -14.17 9.93 21.88
C ASP A 258 -13.51 11.29 21.55
N ILE A 259 -14.22 12.18 20.84
CA ILE A 259 -13.80 13.57 20.68
C ILE A 259 -13.66 14.26 22.05
N PRO A 260 -12.78 15.27 22.19
CA PRO A 260 -11.99 15.99 21.17
C PRO A 260 -10.70 15.26 20.76
N PHE A 261 -10.50 15.09 19.45
CA PHE A 261 -9.33 14.37 18.94
C PHE A 261 -8.00 15.05 19.21
N LEU A 262 -8.00 16.39 19.36
CA LEU A 262 -6.78 17.13 19.72
C LEU A 262 -6.18 16.65 21.05
N LEU A 263 -7.00 16.22 22.00
CA LEU A 263 -6.57 15.67 23.30
C LEU A 263 -6.50 14.14 23.30
N ALA A 264 -7.24 13.48 22.40
CA ALA A 264 -7.32 12.03 22.36
C ALA A 264 -6.01 11.37 21.89
N VAL A 265 -5.27 11.98 20.97
CA VAL A 265 -4.03 11.41 20.38
C VAL A 265 -3.01 11.06 21.46
N ASP A 266 -2.74 12.00 22.40
CA ASP A 266 -1.80 11.77 23.50
C ASP A 266 -2.31 10.68 24.47
N LYS A 267 -3.62 10.62 24.72
CA LYS A 267 -4.25 9.61 25.57
C LYS A 267 -4.13 8.22 24.95
N VAL A 268 -4.36 8.09 23.63
CA VAL A 268 -4.17 6.83 22.90
C VAL A 268 -2.72 6.38 22.96
N TYR A 269 -1.77 7.29 22.71
CA TYR A 269 -0.35 6.96 22.81
C TYR A 269 0.05 6.49 24.22
N ALA A 270 -0.42 7.19 25.27
CA ALA A 270 -0.15 6.82 26.64
C ALA A 270 -0.74 5.44 27.05
N LYS A 271 -1.75 4.94 26.31
CA LYS A 271 -2.37 3.64 26.54
C LYS A 271 -1.55 2.48 25.98
N ILE A 272 -0.80 2.72 24.91
CA ILE A 272 0.07 1.71 24.27
C ILE A 272 1.16 1.30 25.26
N ARG A 273 1.36 -0.01 25.42
CA ARG A 273 2.44 -0.59 26.25
C ARG A 273 3.78 -0.42 25.53
N ASN A 274 4.37 0.71 25.61
CA ASN A 274 5.64 1.00 24.95
C ASN A 274 6.79 0.47 25.82
N GLU A 275 7.01 -0.85 25.81
CA GLU A 275 8.04 -1.50 26.59
C GLU A 275 9.44 -1.13 26.08
N LYS A 276 10.43 -1.15 26.99
CA LYS A 276 11.81 -0.95 26.61
C LYS A 276 12.39 -2.24 26.03
N TYR A 277 12.89 -2.16 24.82
CA TYR A 277 13.55 -3.24 24.12
C TYR A 277 15.06 -3.10 24.27
N ARG A 278 15.74 -4.13 24.79
CA ARG A 278 17.20 -4.15 24.84
C ARG A 278 17.75 -4.61 23.51
N TYR A 279 18.37 -3.71 22.80
CA TYR A 279 19.09 -3.98 21.58
C TYR A 279 20.51 -4.41 21.93
N ILE A 280 20.90 -5.65 21.60
CA ILE A 280 22.28 -6.12 21.73
C ILE A 280 23.01 -5.71 20.46
N ALA A 281 23.65 -4.55 20.47
CA ALA A 281 24.70 -4.25 19.51
C ALA A 281 25.92 -5.12 19.87
N GLU A 282 26.29 -6.06 19.02
CA GLU A 282 27.42 -6.99 19.26
C GLU A 282 28.79 -6.34 19.22
N GLN A 283 28.93 -5.03 19.10
CA GLN A 283 30.21 -4.34 19.07
C GLN A 283 30.30 -3.21 20.09
N GLN A 284 31.04 -3.49 21.17
CA GLN A 284 31.88 -2.56 21.93
C GLN A 284 31.21 -1.43 22.76
N THR A 285 29.95 -1.46 23.07
CA THR A 285 29.44 -0.61 24.14
C THR A 285 29.25 -1.42 25.42
N LEU A 286 29.83 -0.95 26.54
CA LEU A 286 29.72 -1.57 27.88
C LEU A 286 28.27 -1.60 28.41
N PHE A 287 27.33 -0.96 27.72
CA PHE A 287 25.91 -0.90 28.08
C PHE A 287 25.03 -1.15 26.85
N PRO A 288 24.07 -2.10 26.91
CA PRO A 288 23.08 -2.26 25.85
C PRO A 288 22.19 -1.01 25.78
N GLU A 289 22.02 -0.44 24.57
CA GLU A 289 21.05 0.63 24.36
C GLU A 289 19.63 0.13 24.60
N GLU A 290 18.91 0.77 25.52
CA GLU A 290 17.49 0.54 25.72
C GLU A 290 16.71 1.44 24.77
N VAL A 291 16.01 0.85 23.82
CA VAL A 291 15.14 1.55 22.86
C VAL A 291 13.69 1.22 23.18
N GLN A 292 12.81 2.23 23.16
CA GLN A 292 11.36 1.98 23.25
C GLN A 292 10.89 1.19 22.03
N GLN A 293 9.91 0.30 22.18
CA GLN A 293 9.34 -0.47 21.08
C GLN A 293 8.81 0.43 19.95
N TYR A 294 8.14 1.51 20.32
CA TYR A 294 7.55 2.44 19.37
C TYR A 294 8.02 3.86 19.64
N ASP A 295 8.39 4.54 18.59
CA ASP A 295 8.73 5.97 18.64
C ASP A 295 7.46 6.81 18.79
N ALA A 296 7.51 7.85 19.65
CA ALA A 296 6.35 8.67 19.96
C ALA A 296 5.86 9.47 18.75
N ASP A 297 6.78 10.07 18.01
CA ASP A 297 6.46 10.93 16.87
C ASP A 297 5.88 10.09 15.72
N LEU A 298 6.45 8.88 15.51
CA LEU A 298 5.93 7.92 14.54
C LEU A 298 4.49 7.50 14.85
N VAL A 299 4.19 7.11 16.10
CA VAL A 299 2.85 6.67 16.48
C VAL A 299 1.83 7.80 16.36
N LYS A 300 2.18 8.99 16.87
CA LYS A 300 1.32 10.18 16.80
C LYS A 300 1.06 10.59 15.35
N GLU A 301 2.08 10.56 14.50
CA GLU A 301 1.92 10.86 13.08
C GLU A 301 0.95 9.90 12.40
N ILE A 302 1.03 8.59 12.68
CA ILE A 302 0.09 7.62 12.09
C ILE A 302 -1.33 7.84 12.60
N ILE A 303 -1.53 8.10 13.90
CA ILE A 303 -2.86 8.39 14.46
C ILE A 303 -3.44 9.66 13.81
N ASN A 304 -2.62 10.71 13.69
CA ASN A 304 -3.02 11.96 13.05
C ASN A 304 -3.36 11.75 11.56
N ASN A 305 -2.60 10.91 10.85
CA ASN A 305 -2.93 10.54 9.46
C ASN A 305 -4.26 9.77 9.39
N CYS A 306 -4.55 8.88 10.33
CA CYS A 306 -5.87 8.23 10.42
C CYS A 306 -6.99 9.25 10.62
N ILE A 307 -6.80 10.27 11.48
CA ILE A 307 -7.79 11.34 11.70
C ILE A 307 -7.95 12.18 10.42
N ALA A 308 -6.85 12.65 9.83
CA ALA A 308 -6.85 13.53 8.66
C ALA A 308 -7.49 12.88 7.42
N HIS A 309 -7.28 11.58 7.23
CA HIS A 309 -7.64 10.86 5.99
C HIS A 309 -8.83 9.92 6.13
N SER A 310 -9.43 9.79 7.31
CA SER A 310 -10.64 8.97 7.51
C SER A 310 -11.81 9.50 6.67
N ASP A 311 -12.60 8.59 6.11
CA ASP A 311 -13.82 8.94 5.40
C ASP A 311 -15.00 8.99 6.37
N TYR A 312 -15.21 10.15 6.97
CA TYR A 312 -16.28 10.39 7.95
C TYR A 312 -17.69 10.28 7.35
N ARG A 313 -17.86 10.44 6.03
CA ARG A 313 -19.15 10.20 5.34
C ARG A 313 -19.57 8.74 5.37
N ARG A 314 -18.61 7.85 5.51
CA ARG A 314 -18.83 6.40 5.65
C ARG A 314 -18.90 5.97 7.11
N HIS A 315 -19.07 6.90 8.03
CA HIS A 315 -19.01 6.67 9.48
C HIS A 315 -17.66 6.03 9.90
N GLY A 316 -16.57 6.53 9.31
CA GLY A 316 -15.23 5.99 9.45
C GLY A 316 -14.78 5.84 10.90
N LYS A 317 -14.39 4.61 11.25
CA LYS A 317 -13.84 4.28 12.56
C LYS A 317 -12.33 4.25 12.46
N ILE A 318 -11.66 4.69 13.54
CA ILE A 318 -10.21 4.58 13.68
C ILE A 318 -9.94 3.52 14.75
N ASN A 319 -9.17 2.49 14.40
CA ASN A 319 -8.78 1.44 15.32
C ASN A 319 -7.25 1.40 15.47
N VAL A 320 -6.79 1.23 16.69
CA VAL A 320 -5.40 0.99 17.05
C VAL A 320 -5.35 -0.37 17.74
N GLU A 321 -4.86 -1.36 17.05
CA GLU A 321 -4.76 -2.73 17.53
C GLU A 321 -3.33 -3.01 18.00
N GLU A 322 -3.19 -3.42 19.24
CA GLU A 322 -1.90 -3.71 19.86
C GLU A 322 -1.71 -5.20 20.05
N PHE A 323 -0.68 -5.74 19.43
CA PHE A 323 -0.20 -7.11 19.58
C PHE A 323 1.11 -7.13 20.38
N GLU A 324 1.66 -8.31 20.58
CA GLU A 324 2.90 -8.45 21.37
C GLU A 324 4.12 -7.82 20.70
N ASP A 325 4.15 -7.81 19.37
CA ASP A 325 5.32 -7.45 18.56
C ASP A 325 5.04 -6.34 17.53
N HIS A 326 3.79 -5.91 17.38
CA HIS A 326 3.43 -4.87 16.42
C HIS A 326 2.15 -4.13 16.81
N LEU A 327 1.98 -2.95 16.23
CA LEU A 327 0.74 -2.17 16.25
C LEU A 327 0.12 -2.18 14.85
N VAL A 328 -1.20 -2.20 14.79
CA VAL A 328 -1.94 -2.04 13.54
C VAL A 328 -2.88 -0.84 13.67
N PHE A 329 -2.74 0.12 12.77
CA PHE A 329 -3.60 1.30 12.70
C PHE A 329 -4.53 1.15 11.49
N ILE A 330 -5.82 1.32 11.71
CA ILE A 330 -6.84 1.10 10.69
C ILE A 330 -7.75 2.32 10.63
N ASN A 331 -7.97 2.85 9.41
CA ASN A 331 -9.00 3.84 9.16
C ASN A 331 -9.78 3.54 7.88
N GLU A 332 -11.02 3.99 7.84
CA GLU A 332 -11.86 3.93 6.64
C GLU A 332 -11.42 5.00 5.64
N GLY A 333 -11.48 4.65 4.36
CA GLY A 333 -11.15 5.52 3.22
C GLY A 333 -10.10 4.93 2.30
N SER A 334 -10.14 5.30 1.02
CA SER A 334 -9.14 4.88 0.04
C SER A 334 -7.78 5.54 0.31
N PHE A 335 -6.70 4.83 0.00
CA PHE A 335 -5.34 5.37 0.05
C PHE A 335 -5.09 6.28 -1.15
N ILE A 336 -5.03 7.59 -0.92
CA ILE A 336 -4.96 8.59 -2.00
C ILE A 336 -3.70 8.45 -2.88
N PRO A 337 -2.50 8.11 -2.35
CA PRO A 337 -1.32 7.88 -3.18
C PRO A 337 -1.41 6.64 -4.09
N GLU A 338 -2.40 5.77 -3.89
CA GLU A 338 -2.61 4.47 -4.56
C GLU A 338 -1.62 3.38 -4.10
N THR A 339 -0.31 3.65 -4.15
CA THR A 339 0.73 2.73 -3.69
C THR A 339 1.70 3.43 -2.74
N ILE A 340 2.38 2.64 -1.92
CA ILE A 340 3.39 3.15 -1.00
C ILE A 340 4.62 3.66 -1.76
N GLU A 341 5.00 2.98 -2.82
CA GLU A 341 6.13 3.38 -3.67
C GLU A 341 5.94 4.81 -4.16
N LYS A 342 4.73 5.12 -4.65
CA LYS A 342 4.37 6.47 -5.12
C LYS A 342 4.40 7.51 -3.98
N ALA A 343 3.92 7.14 -2.80
CA ALA A 343 3.94 8.02 -1.63
C ALA A 343 5.37 8.31 -1.13
N LEU A 344 6.33 7.42 -1.38
CA LEU A 344 7.74 7.56 -1.03
C LEU A 344 8.59 8.25 -2.10
N GLU A 345 8.04 8.54 -3.28
CA GLU A 345 8.75 9.28 -4.33
C GLU A 345 9.14 10.69 -3.86
N PRO A 346 10.39 11.13 -4.11
CA PRO A 346 10.81 12.48 -3.76
C PRO A 346 9.92 13.55 -4.39
N GLY A 347 9.35 14.43 -3.56
CA GLY A 347 8.50 15.53 -4.02
C GLY A 347 7.07 15.13 -4.40
N TYR A 348 6.65 13.91 -4.11
CA TYR A 348 5.26 13.50 -4.29
C TYR A 348 4.31 14.46 -3.54
N LYS A 349 3.25 14.87 -4.21
CA LYS A 349 2.16 15.64 -3.62
C LYS A 349 0.84 14.96 -3.97
N PRO A 350 -0.03 14.69 -2.98
CA PRO A 350 -1.33 14.10 -3.26
C PRO A 350 -2.15 15.07 -4.13
N PRO A 351 -2.93 14.57 -5.09
CA PRO A 351 -3.73 15.40 -6.00
C PRO A 351 -4.86 16.13 -5.28
N TYR A 352 -5.31 15.62 -4.15
CA TYR A 352 -6.34 16.22 -3.31
C TYR A 352 -6.24 15.70 -1.88
N TYR A 353 -6.93 16.37 -0.94
CA TYR A 353 -7.15 15.88 0.43
C TYR A 353 -8.64 15.65 0.64
N ARG A 354 -9.03 14.50 1.19
CA ARG A 354 -10.43 14.16 1.47
C ARG A 354 -11.08 15.16 2.44
N ASN A 355 -10.36 15.54 3.47
CA ASN A 355 -10.79 16.48 4.51
C ASN A 355 -9.82 17.67 4.53
N ALA A 356 -9.76 18.44 3.44
CA ALA A 356 -8.77 19.52 3.27
C ALA A 356 -8.85 20.56 4.37
N PHE A 357 -10.05 20.92 4.82
CA PHE A 357 -10.26 21.89 5.88
C PHE A 357 -9.74 21.36 7.23
N LEU A 358 -10.03 20.11 7.55
CA LEU A 358 -9.49 19.42 8.74
C LEU A 358 -7.97 19.34 8.68
N CYS A 359 -7.39 18.92 7.57
CA CYS A 359 -5.94 18.85 7.40
C CYS A 359 -5.27 20.21 7.65
N ASN A 360 -5.82 21.30 7.10
CA ASN A 360 -5.29 22.64 7.31
C ASN A 360 -5.38 23.07 8.79
N ALA A 361 -6.47 22.76 9.48
CA ALA A 361 -6.63 23.00 10.91
C ALA A 361 -5.58 22.21 11.72
N MET A 362 -5.41 20.91 11.42
CA MET A 362 -4.43 20.04 12.10
C MET A 362 -2.98 20.54 11.90
N VAL A 363 -2.66 21.02 10.70
CA VAL A 363 -1.38 21.69 10.44
C VAL A 363 -1.21 22.92 11.35
N ASN A 364 -2.24 23.73 11.51
CA ASN A 364 -2.17 24.91 12.35
C ASN A 364 -2.05 24.59 13.84
N MET A 365 -2.41 23.34 14.24
CA MET A 365 -2.26 22.81 15.61
C MET A 365 -1.01 21.97 15.81
N TYR A 366 -0.08 21.92 14.86
CA TYR A 366 1.10 21.02 14.89
C TYR A 366 0.76 19.53 15.03
N MET A 367 -0.43 19.11 14.62
CA MET A 367 -0.78 17.70 14.61
C MET A 367 -0.15 16.98 13.41
N ILE A 368 -0.07 17.63 12.25
CA ILE A 368 0.53 17.12 11.01
C ILE A 368 1.41 18.18 10.35
N ASP A 369 2.34 17.75 9.47
CA ASP A 369 3.17 18.66 8.67
C ASP A 369 2.58 18.88 7.27
N THR A 370 2.87 20.05 6.66
CA THR A 370 2.39 20.45 5.33
C THR A 370 3.21 19.92 4.17
N ASN A 371 4.43 19.45 4.41
CA ASN A 371 5.39 19.20 3.34
C ASN A 371 5.27 17.81 2.70
N SER A 372 4.12 17.12 2.87
CA SER A 372 3.92 15.73 2.40
C SER A 372 5.00 14.76 2.93
N MET A 373 5.56 15.06 4.09
CA MET A 373 6.65 14.28 4.69
C MET A 373 6.16 13.21 5.67
N GLY A 374 4.86 13.13 5.97
CA GLY A 374 4.32 12.21 6.99
C GLY A 374 4.69 10.74 6.73
N ILE A 375 4.37 10.19 5.56
CA ILE A 375 4.73 8.81 5.22
C ILE A 375 6.26 8.62 5.12
N PRO A 376 7.02 9.43 4.35
CA PRO A 376 8.47 9.36 4.36
C PRO A 376 9.10 9.49 5.76
N MET A 377 8.56 10.34 6.64
CA MET A 377 9.04 10.51 8.02
C MET A 377 8.87 9.22 8.82
N ILE A 378 7.70 8.58 8.78
CA ILE A 378 7.40 7.31 9.43
C ILE A 378 8.42 6.23 9.01
N TYR A 379 8.72 6.14 7.70
CA TYR A 379 9.70 5.20 7.16
C TYR A 379 11.12 5.53 7.60
N ASN A 380 11.51 6.81 7.59
CA ASN A 380 12.84 7.25 8.01
C ASN A 380 13.08 7.04 9.51
N ILE A 381 12.07 7.23 10.36
CA ILE A 381 12.17 6.93 11.80
C ILE A 381 12.45 5.43 12.00
N GLN A 382 11.69 4.54 11.37
CA GLN A 382 11.94 3.09 11.49
C GLN A 382 13.29 2.67 10.89
N LYS A 383 13.69 3.26 9.76
CA LYS A 383 15.03 3.06 9.18
C LYS A 383 16.11 3.46 10.17
N ALA A 384 16.05 4.67 10.74
CA ALA A 384 17.04 5.19 11.67
C ALA A 384 17.15 4.33 12.96
N ARG A 385 16.04 3.73 13.39
CA ARG A 385 15.97 2.80 14.51
C ARG A 385 16.39 1.37 14.15
N CYS A 386 16.70 1.10 12.88
CA CYS A 386 17.02 -0.23 12.34
C CYS A 386 15.94 -1.28 12.60
N PHE A 387 14.68 -0.86 12.71
CA PHE A 387 13.51 -1.72 12.81
C PHE A 387 12.93 -2.03 11.42
N PRO A 388 12.11 -3.09 11.28
CA PRO A 388 11.39 -3.35 10.03
C PRO A 388 10.54 -2.14 9.65
N LEU A 389 10.51 -1.82 8.35
CA LEU A 389 9.71 -0.70 7.85
C LEU A 389 8.21 -0.96 8.04
N PRO A 390 7.37 0.08 8.13
CA PRO A 390 5.92 -0.09 8.20
C PRO A 390 5.37 -0.85 6.99
N SER A 391 4.34 -1.63 7.19
CA SER A 391 3.63 -2.33 6.11
C SER A 391 2.24 -1.78 5.95
N TYR A 392 1.89 -1.39 4.74
CA TYR A 392 0.53 -0.98 4.37
C TYR A 392 -0.21 -2.15 3.74
N ASP A 393 -1.40 -2.43 4.25
CA ASP A 393 -2.38 -3.33 3.65
C ASP A 393 -3.50 -2.49 3.05
N LEU A 394 -3.63 -2.56 1.73
CA LEU A 394 -4.57 -1.80 0.91
C LEU A 394 -5.53 -2.71 0.15
N ASP A 395 -5.54 -4.01 0.45
CA ASP A 395 -6.32 -5.03 -0.27
C ASP A 395 -7.82 -4.87 -0.04
N VAL A 396 -8.21 -4.32 1.12
CA VAL A 396 -9.62 -4.05 1.41
C VAL A 396 -10.02 -2.68 0.89
N VAL A 397 -10.95 -2.67 -0.04
CA VAL A 397 -11.47 -1.44 -0.65
C VAL A 397 -11.97 -0.47 0.42
N ASN A 398 -11.57 0.79 0.32
CA ASN A 398 -11.91 1.85 1.28
C ASN A 398 -11.45 1.61 2.72
N ARG A 399 -10.37 0.87 2.92
CA ARG A 399 -9.73 0.73 4.22
C ARG A 399 -8.22 0.82 4.05
N VAL A 400 -7.58 1.58 4.92
CA VAL A 400 -6.13 1.63 5.03
C VAL A 400 -5.74 0.99 6.35
N SER A 401 -4.81 0.03 6.31
CA SER A 401 -4.26 -0.61 7.49
C SER A 401 -2.74 -0.48 7.48
N VAL A 402 -2.17 0.03 8.56
CA VAL A 402 -0.72 0.28 8.71
C VAL A 402 -0.18 -0.52 9.86
N THR A 403 0.73 -1.46 9.59
CA THR A 403 1.42 -2.25 10.62
C THR A 403 2.77 -1.64 10.94
N VAL A 404 3.02 -1.37 12.22
CA VAL A 404 4.30 -0.89 12.75
C VAL A 404 4.90 -1.95 13.66
N TYR A 405 6.10 -2.38 13.35
CA TYR A 405 6.80 -3.43 14.09
C TYR A 405 7.57 -2.85 15.26
N GLY A 406 7.34 -3.40 16.45
CA GLY A 406 8.04 -3.06 17.71
C GLY A 406 9.16 -4.04 18.07
N LYS A 407 9.41 -5.06 17.23
CA LYS A 407 10.49 -6.04 17.40
C LYS A 407 11.26 -6.22 16.09
N VAL A 408 12.50 -6.65 16.24
CA VAL A 408 13.34 -7.07 15.10
C VAL A 408 12.78 -8.37 14.51
N LEU A 409 12.49 -8.37 13.21
CA LEU A 409 12.05 -9.58 12.47
C LEU A 409 13.25 -10.37 11.95
N ASP A 410 14.25 -9.69 11.38
CA ASP A 410 15.47 -10.28 10.87
C ASP A 410 16.68 -9.52 11.43
N LYS A 411 17.50 -10.21 12.22
CA LYS A 411 18.72 -9.63 12.82
C LYS A 411 19.72 -9.16 11.77
N ASN A 412 19.77 -9.82 10.60
CA ASN A 412 20.71 -9.45 9.54
C ASN A 412 20.29 -8.14 8.86
N TYR A 413 18.99 -7.96 8.63
CA TYR A 413 18.46 -6.69 8.12
C TYR A 413 18.79 -5.54 9.08
N THR A 414 18.51 -5.71 10.36
CA THR A 414 18.78 -4.69 11.38
C THR A 414 20.28 -4.33 11.44
N ARG A 415 21.16 -5.33 11.44
CA ARG A 415 22.62 -5.14 11.44
C ARG A 415 23.10 -4.48 10.14
N LEU A 416 22.52 -4.86 9.00
CA LEU A 416 22.82 -4.25 7.71
C LEU A 416 22.54 -2.75 7.73
N LEU A 417 21.38 -2.34 8.24
CA LEU A 417 21.04 -0.91 8.38
C LEU A 417 21.99 -0.19 9.33
N HIS A 418 22.36 -0.84 10.43
CA HIS A 418 23.29 -0.25 11.38
C HIS A 418 24.69 -0.05 10.78
N SER A 419 25.17 -1.00 9.98
CA SER A 419 26.49 -0.92 9.33
C SER A 419 26.52 -0.01 8.09
N ASN A 420 25.37 0.27 7.47
CA ASN A 420 25.23 1.01 6.22
C ASN A 420 24.11 2.06 6.33
N GLY A 421 24.28 3.01 7.26
CA GLY A 421 23.30 4.08 7.52
C GLY A 421 23.00 4.98 6.29
N ASP A 422 23.90 5.02 5.32
CA ASP A 422 23.83 5.86 4.11
C ASP A 422 22.96 5.25 2.98
N LEU A 423 22.42 4.02 3.15
CA LEU A 423 21.51 3.45 2.16
C LEU A 423 20.30 4.37 1.95
N ASP A 424 19.98 4.63 0.68
CA ASP A 424 18.78 5.40 0.36
C ASP A 424 17.49 4.65 0.75
N LEU A 425 16.41 5.40 0.94
CA LEU A 425 15.16 4.84 1.45
C LEU A 425 14.56 3.79 0.50
N LYS A 426 14.71 3.97 -0.82
CA LYS A 426 14.21 3.02 -1.82
C LYS A 426 14.93 1.66 -1.70
N THR A 427 16.25 1.69 -1.57
CA THR A 427 17.06 0.47 -1.38
C THR A 427 16.66 -0.25 -0.08
N VAL A 428 16.51 0.50 1.02
CA VAL A 428 16.07 -0.07 2.31
C VAL A 428 14.65 -0.65 2.21
N PHE A 429 13.74 0.02 1.52
CA PHE A 429 12.40 -0.47 1.28
C PHE A 429 12.40 -1.80 0.51
N LEU A 430 13.18 -1.90 -0.56
CA LEU A 430 13.30 -3.14 -1.33
C LEU A 430 13.90 -4.30 -0.51
N LEU A 431 14.91 -4.01 0.32
CA LEU A 431 15.47 -5.01 1.24
C LEU A 431 14.46 -5.45 2.30
N ASP A 432 13.64 -4.53 2.79
CA ASP A 432 12.54 -4.84 3.72
C ASP A 432 11.48 -5.74 3.07
N GLN A 433 11.15 -5.53 1.79
CA GLN A 433 10.27 -6.45 1.05
C GLN A 433 10.90 -7.85 0.96
N VAL A 434 12.21 -7.94 0.69
CA VAL A 434 12.93 -9.23 0.62
C VAL A 434 12.89 -9.95 1.99
N GLN A 435 13.18 -9.27 3.10
CA GLN A 435 13.12 -9.90 4.44
C GLN A 435 11.71 -10.37 4.80
N LYS A 436 10.67 -9.63 4.36
CA LYS A 436 9.26 -9.99 4.55
C LYS A 436 8.76 -11.03 3.54
N ARG A 437 9.66 -11.59 2.71
CA ARG A 437 9.37 -12.58 1.66
C ARG A 437 8.32 -12.12 0.64
N LYS A 438 8.20 -10.82 0.43
CA LYS A 438 7.37 -10.23 -0.62
C LYS A 438 8.12 -10.24 -1.95
N THR A 439 7.38 -10.37 -3.05
CA THR A 439 7.97 -10.35 -4.39
C THR A 439 8.25 -8.90 -4.79
N ILE A 440 9.48 -8.62 -5.23
CA ILE A 440 9.88 -7.34 -5.83
C ILE A 440 9.88 -7.45 -7.36
N SER A 441 9.94 -6.31 -8.07
CA SER A 441 10.01 -6.31 -9.52
C SER A 441 11.34 -6.92 -10.03
N LYS A 442 11.37 -7.38 -11.30
CA LYS A 442 12.61 -7.91 -11.89
C LYS A 442 13.70 -6.85 -12.02
N ASP A 443 13.33 -5.60 -12.20
CA ASP A 443 14.31 -4.50 -12.35
C ASP A 443 14.88 -4.10 -10.99
N ASP A 444 14.05 -4.05 -9.94
CA ASP A 444 14.52 -3.88 -8.56
C ASP A 444 15.43 -5.03 -8.11
N TYR A 445 15.09 -6.28 -8.50
CA TYR A 445 15.99 -7.41 -8.28
C TYR A 445 17.35 -7.22 -8.95
N LYS A 446 17.38 -6.76 -10.22
CA LYS A 446 18.64 -6.48 -10.93
C LYS A 446 19.46 -5.40 -10.23
N LEU A 447 18.78 -4.34 -9.74
CA LEU A 447 19.39 -3.27 -8.96
C LEU A 447 20.06 -3.81 -7.69
N LEU A 448 19.32 -4.51 -6.83
CA LEU A 448 19.83 -5.06 -5.58
C LEU A 448 20.93 -6.11 -5.81
N ARG A 449 20.80 -6.92 -6.85
CA ARG A 449 21.84 -7.91 -7.21
C ARG A 449 23.13 -7.28 -7.69
N LYS A 450 23.05 -6.22 -8.53
CA LYS A 450 24.21 -5.47 -9.00
C LYS A 450 24.96 -4.82 -7.84
N SER A 451 24.25 -4.34 -6.85
CA SER A 451 24.82 -3.78 -5.62
C SER A 451 25.31 -4.85 -4.64
N GLY A 452 25.14 -6.14 -4.94
CA GLY A 452 25.56 -7.26 -4.09
C GLY A 452 24.75 -7.41 -2.79
N LEU A 453 23.59 -6.77 -2.69
CA LEU A 453 22.77 -6.73 -1.49
C LEU A 453 21.87 -7.95 -1.31
N VAL A 454 21.54 -8.66 -2.40
CA VAL A 454 20.68 -9.85 -2.38
C VAL A 454 21.28 -10.98 -3.19
N GLU A 455 20.94 -12.19 -2.77
CA GLU A 455 21.26 -13.45 -3.43
C GLU A 455 19.98 -14.29 -3.60
N GLY A 456 20.11 -15.41 -4.29
CA GLY A 456 19.01 -16.32 -4.58
C GLY A 456 18.57 -16.26 -6.04
N ARG A 457 17.59 -17.11 -6.36
CA ARG A 457 16.99 -17.17 -7.70
C ARG A 457 15.60 -16.51 -7.64
N TYR A 458 15.40 -15.50 -8.45
CA TYR A 458 14.11 -14.81 -8.53
C TYR A 458 12.94 -15.81 -8.71
N PRO A 459 11.83 -15.66 -7.99
CA PRO A 459 11.53 -14.61 -6.99
C PRO A 459 12.01 -14.93 -5.55
N ALA A 460 12.60 -16.09 -5.27
CA ALA A 460 13.05 -16.52 -3.95
C ALA A 460 14.41 -15.87 -3.61
N LEU A 461 14.36 -14.68 -2.99
CA LEU A 461 15.53 -13.87 -2.67
C LEU A 461 15.79 -13.86 -1.16
N TYR A 462 17.05 -13.60 -0.78
CA TYR A 462 17.49 -13.39 0.60
C TYR A 462 18.68 -12.41 0.63
N VAL A 463 18.94 -11.83 1.79
CA VAL A 463 20.05 -10.89 1.99
C VAL A 463 21.40 -11.58 1.75
N SER A 464 22.33 -10.89 1.08
CA SER A 464 23.59 -11.47 0.59
C SER A 464 24.54 -11.90 1.71
N TYR A 465 25.35 -12.95 1.44
CA TYR A 465 26.37 -13.47 2.36
C TYR A 465 27.46 -12.45 2.73
N LYS A 466 27.90 -11.63 1.79
CA LYS A 466 28.91 -10.60 2.05
C LYS A 466 28.47 -9.65 3.19
N ILE A 467 27.19 -9.42 3.28
CA ILE A 467 26.58 -8.61 4.33
C ILE A 467 26.42 -9.45 5.60
N ALA A 468 25.96 -10.71 5.48
CA ALA A 468 25.86 -11.63 6.62
C ALA A 468 27.21 -11.92 7.26
N GLU A 469 28.30 -11.98 6.48
CA GLU A 469 29.66 -12.19 6.98
C GLU A 469 30.23 -10.96 7.71
N ALA A 470 30.02 -9.78 7.15
CA ALA A 470 30.40 -8.51 7.79
C ALA A 470 29.68 -8.31 9.14
N VAL A 471 28.57 -8.99 9.34
CA VAL A 471 27.66 -8.88 10.48
C VAL A 471 27.72 -10.07 11.45
N GLY A 472 28.54 -11.10 11.15
CA GLY A 472 28.79 -12.23 12.05
C GLY A 472 27.71 -13.33 12.10
N ASP A 473 26.62 -13.25 11.28
CA ASP A 473 25.55 -14.28 11.29
C ASP A 473 25.62 -15.27 10.12
N LYS A 474 26.58 -16.17 10.19
CA LYS A 474 26.69 -17.29 9.24
C LYS A 474 25.51 -18.25 9.34
N ALA A 475 24.89 -18.38 10.52
CA ALA A 475 23.80 -19.35 10.75
C ALA A 475 22.49 -18.93 10.07
N GLY A 476 22.14 -17.64 10.07
CA GLY A 476 20.96 -17.12 9.36
C GLY A 476 21.11 -17.22 7.85
N TYR A 477 22.31 -16.94 7.33
CA TYR A 477 22.62 -17.10 5.91
C TYR A 477 22.46 -18.56 5.45
N VAL A 478 23.00 -19.51 6.22
CA VAL A 478 22.91 -20.96 5.91
C VAL A 478 21.45 -21.42 5.90
N ARG A 479 20.61 -20.93 6.83
CA ARG A 479 19.16 -21.21 6.84
C ARG A 479 18.45 -20.68 5.59
N ASN A 480 18.78 -19.46 5.15
CA ASN A 480 18.15 -18.86 3.98
C ASN A 480 18.62 -19.51 2.66
N LYS A 481 19.91 -19.84 2.55
CA LYS A 481 20.49 -20.51 1.38
C LYS A 481 20.15 -22.00 1.33
N GLY A 482 19.95 -22.61 2.48
CA GLY A 482 19.89 -24.07 2.66
C GLY A 482 21.28 -24.71 2.62
N LEU A 483 21.34 -25.97 3.06
CA LEU A 483 22.58 -26.72 3.01
C LEU A 483 22.94 -27.10 1.57
N ASP A 484 24.24 -27.25 1.29
CA ASP A 484 24.75 -27.69 0.00
C ASP A 484 24.16 -29.06 -0.37
N GLU A 485 23.98 -29.30 -1.67
CA GLU A 485 23.42 -30.58 -2.19
C GLU A 485 24.18 -31.80 -1.65
N LYS A 486 25.49 -31.67 -1.46
CA LYS A 486 26.33 -32.72 -0.89
C LYS A 486 25.92 -33.08 0.53
N ILE A 487 25.74 -32.07 1.39
CA ILE A 487 25.32 -32.25 2.79
C ILE A 487 23.89 -32.80 2.85
N LEU A 488 23.01 -32.32 1.97
CA LEU A 488 21.63 -32.81 1.90
C LEU A 488 21.58 -34.31 1.50
N LYS A 489 22.45 -34.74 0.58
CA LYS A 489 22.61 -36.18 0.25
C LYS A 489 23.09 -36.97 1.45
N GLU A 490 24.08 -36.47 2.20
CA GLU A 490 24.59 -37.13 3.41
C GLU A 490 23.51 -37.28 4.49
N LEU A 491 22.67 -36.27 4.67
CA LEU A 491 21.53 -36.32 5.60
C LEU A 491 20.49 -37.36 5.17
N ILE A 492 20.16 -37.42 3.87
CA ILE A 492 19.26 -38.46 3.32
C ILE A 492 19.83 -39.84 3.55
N ILE A 493 21.12 -40.06 3.26
CA ILE A 493 21.82 -41.33 3.51
C ILE A 493 21.76 -41.69 4.99
N SER A 494 22.01 -40.72 5.88
CA SER A 494 21.94 -40.95 7.33
C SER A 494 20.54 -41.34 7.79
N ALA A 495 19.50 -40.69 7.25
CA ALA A 495 18.12 -41.06 7.56
C ALA A 495 17.76 -42.48 7.10
N LEU A 496 18.27 -42.91 5.94
CA LEU A 496 18.01 -44.25 5.37
C LEU A 496 18.85 -45.36 5.99
N LYS A 497 19.90 -45.05 6.78
CA LYS A 497 20.70 -46.07 7.51
C LYS A 497 19.87 -46.87 8.51
N ASN A 498 18.80 -46.31 9.04
CA ASN A 498 17.93 -46.96 10.02
C ASN A 498 16.80 -47.79 9.39
N GLY A 499 16.76 -47.89 8.07
CA GLY A 499 15.78 -48.67 7.31
C GLY A 499 15.11 -47.87 6.19
N PRO A 500 14.29 -48.54 5.37
CA PRO A 500 13.55 -47.89 4.28
C PRO A 500 12.55 -46.87 4.80
N LEU A 501 12.45 -45.70 4.12
CA LEU A 501 11.57 -44.62 4.48
C LEU A 501 10.70 -44.17 3.29
N LYS A 502 9.48 -43.72 3.59
CA LYS A 502 8.65 -43.03 2.60
C LYS A 502 9.20 -41.66 2.33
N LYS A 503 8.89 -41.11 1.15
CA LYS A 503 9.34 -39.79 0.76
C LYS A 503 8.90 -38.68 1.74
N ALA A 504 7.70 -38.79 2.35
CA ALA A 504 7.23 -37.88 3.37
C ALA A 504 8.09 -37.89 4.63
N ASP A 505 8.48 -39.10 5.09
CA ASP A 505 9.31 -39.28 6.28
C ASP A 505 10.74 -38.75 6.05
N ILE A 506 11.29 -38.97 4.83
CA ILE A 506 12.56 -38.35 4.43
C ILE A 506 12.45 -36.83 4.42
N TYR A 507 11.34 -36.26 3.91
CA TYR A 507 11.13 -34.81 3.91
C TYR A 507 11.15 -34.25 5.33
N GLU A 508 10.40 -34.83 6.25
CA GLU A 508 10.38 -34.41 7.65
C GLU A 508 11.77 -34.50 8.32
N ALA A 509 12.54 -35.51 8.01
CA ALA A 509 13.89 -35.68 8.54
C ALA A 509 14.87 -34.61 8.05
N VAL A 510 14.71 -34.12 6.81
CA VAL A 510 15.66 -33.19 6.17
C VAL A 510 15.09 -31.80 5.88
N LYS A 511 13.85 -31.47 6.25
CA LYS A 511 13.21 -30.20 5.94
C LYS A 511 13.97 -28.98 6.47
N HIS A 512 14.65 -29.11 7.61
CA HIS A 512 15.49 -28.07 8.20
C HIS A 512 16.75 -27.73 7.36
N ALA A 513 17.09 -28.58 6.39
CA ALA A 513 18.22 -28.38 5.49
C ALA A 513 17.86 -27.67 4.19
N PHE A 514 16.57 -27.47 3.93
CA PHE A 514 16.12 -26.70 2.79
C PHE A 514 16.12 -25.19 3.09
N PRO A 515 16.26 -24.35 2.04
CA PRO A 515 16.17 -22.90 2.21
C PRO A 515 14.79 -22.50 2.75
N ASP A 516 14.77 -21.69 3.82
CA ASP A 516 13.55 -21.13 4.40
C ASP A 516 12.77 -20.21 3.42
N VAL A 517 13.45 -19.69 2.40
CA VAL A 517 12.86 -18.87 1.34
C VAL A 517 12.02 -19.67 0.33
N LEU A 518 12.05 -21.00 0.38
CA LEU A 518 11.25 -21.86 -0.48
C LEU A 518 9.97 -22.28 0.22
N THR A 519 8.84 -22.24 -0.51
CA THR A 519 7.58 -22.83 -0.02
C THR A 519 7.74 -24.35 0.15
N GLU A 520 6.98 -24.98 1.05
CA GLU A 520 7.02 -26.42 1.30
C GLU A 520 6.85 -27.22 0.01
N GLU A 521 5.96 -26.82 -0.89
CA GLU A 521 5.76 -27.45 -2.19
C GLU A 521 7.05 -27.46 -3.03
N LYS A 522 7.77 -26.34 -3.07
CA LYS A 522 9.04 -26.22 -3.78
C LYS A 522 10.16 -27.03 -3.13
N GLN A 523 10.19 -27.06 -1.79
CA GLN A 523 11.13 -27.90 -1.04
C GLN A 523 10.88 -29.39 -1.34
N TYR A 524 9.60 -29.80 -1.33
CA TYR A 524 9.20 -31.18 -1.63
C TYR A 524 9.52 -31.58 -3.08
N LYS A 525 9.38 -30.66 -4.04
CA LYS A 525 9.79 -30.87 -5.43
C LYS A 525 11.31 -30.99 -5.57
N LYS A 526 12.07 -30.15 -4.84
CA LYS A 526 13.54 -30.21 -4.81
C LYS A 526 14.02 -31.54 -4.24
N LEU A 527 13.42 -32.03 -3.13
CA LEU A 527 13.68 -33.34 -2.58
C LEU A 527 13.41 -34.47 -3.61
N SER A 528 12.28 -34.40 -4.30
CA SER A 528 11.93 -35.38 -5.34
C SER A 528 12.99 -35.49 -6.42
N ASN A 529 13.46 -34.34 -6.91
CA ASN A 529 14.50 -34.29 -7.94
C ASN A 529 15.83 -34.87 -7.42
N LEU A 530 16.17 -34.60 -6.15
CA LEU A 530 17.39 -35.09 -5.53
C LEU A 530 17.35 -36.61 -5.32
N LEU A 531 16.24 -37.16 -4.83
CA LEU A 531 16.06 -38.62 -4.69
C LEU A 531 16.17 -39.32 -6.04
N GLN A 532 15.59 -38.80 -7.10
CA GLN A 532 15.75 -39.36 -8.45
C GLN A 532 17.19 -39.28 -8.95
N LYS A 533 17.93 -38.22 -8.62
CA LYS A 533 19.34 -38.08 -8.95
C LYS A 533 20.19 -39.12 -8.21
N MET A 534 19.97 -39.27 -6.89
CA MET A 534 20.68 -40.29 -6.07
C MET A 534 20.38 -41.72 -6.51
N LYS A 535 19.15 -42.01 -6.97
CA LYS A 535 18.79 -43.29 -7.58
C LYS A 535 19.56 -43.53 -8.88
N LYS A 536 19.67 -42.53 -9.77
CA LYS A 536 20.47 -42.62 -10.99
C LYS A 536 21.98 -42.83 -10.70
N GLU A 537 22.45 -42.26 -9.60
CA GLU A 537 23.83 -42.43 -9.12
C GLU A 537 24.07 -43.81 -8.43
N GLY A 538 23.03 -44.63 -8.26
CA GLY A 538 23.12 -45.95 -7.63
C GLY A 538 23.33 -45.90 -6.11
N ILE A 539 23.06 -44.78 -5.46
CA ILE A 539 23.24 -44.62 -4.00
C ILE A 539 22.02 -45.11 -3.23
N ILE A 540 20.83 -44.92 -3.79
CA ILE A 540 19.54 -45.33 -3.21
C ILE A 540 18.68 -45.97 -4.30
N ASP A 541 17.73 -46.80 -3.89
CA ASP A 541 16.69 -47.31 -4.78
C ASP A 541 15.32 -47.21 -4.11
N VAL A 542 14.25 -47.49 -4.87
CA VAL A 542 12.87 -47.40 -4.41
C VAL A 542 12.13 -48.69 -4.69
N ARG A 543 11.41 -49.23 -3.71
CA ARG A 543 10.53 -50.39 -3.86
C ARG A 543 9.07 -49.98 -3.62
N GLY A 544 8.15 -50.70 -4.25
CA GLY A 544 6.72 -50.41 -4.17
C GLY A 544 6.25 -49.40 -5.21
N SER A 545 4.92 -49.18 -5.30
CA SER A 545 4.30 -48.29 -6.28
C SER A 545 3.62 -47.10 -5.64
N ALA A 546 3.75 -45.92 -6.27
CA ALA A 546 3.05 -44.67 -5.94
C ALA A 546 3.04 -44.35 -4.42
N VAL A 547 1.89 -44.46 -3.75
CA VAL A 547 1.68 -44.05 -2.35
C VAL A 547 2.43 -44.92 -1.34
N ARG A 548 2.84 -46.17 -1.72
CA ARG A 548 3.55 -47.11 -0.86
C ARG A 548 5.05 -47.24 -1.20
N ALA A 549 5.56 -46.30 -1.99
CA ALA A 549 6.97 -46.30 -2.39
C ALA A 549 7.90 -46.00 -1.20
N GLU A 550 8.82 -46.90 -0.91
CA GLU A 550 9.83 -46.75 0.13
C GLU A 550 11.23 -46.68 -0.51
N TRP A 551 12.00 -45.70 -0.09
CA TRP A 551 13.39 -45.48 -0.50
C TRP A 551 14.34 -46.18 0.47
N PHE A 552 15.40 -46.79 -0.05
CA PHE A 552 16.40 -47.49 0.75
C PHE A 552 17.80 -47.35 0.14
N LEU A 553 18.82 -47.58 0.93
CA LEU A 553 20.22 -47.58 0.48
C LEU A 553 20.50 -48.86 -0.34
N VAL A 554 21.23 -48.70 -1.46
CA VAL A 554 21.68 -49.85 -2.29
C VAL A 554 22.93 -50.48 -1.73
#